data_b7683a53417ca92cbf0568e54dcca158
#
_entry.id   b7683a53417ca92cbf0568e54dcca158
#
_cell.length_a   1.000
_cell.length_b   1.000
_cell.length_c   1.000
_cell.angle_alpha   90.00
_cell.angle_beta   90.00
_cell.angle_gamma   90.00
#
_symmetry.space_group_name_H-M   'P 1'
#
loop_
_entity.id
_entity.type
_entity.pdbx_description
1 polymer ?
#
loop_
_entity_poly.entity_id
_entity_poly.type
_entity_poly.pdbx_seq_one_letter_code
_entity_poly.pdbx_strand_id
1 'polypeptide(L)'
;MKLFIDTANVDDIRRANDMGIICGVTTNPSLIAKEGRDFKQVVKEITEIVDGPVSAEVISLEADKMVEEALPLAAIHKNIVIKLPMCEEGLKACKQLTAKGIKTNVTLVFSAAQALLAARAGATFVSPFLGRLDDIGMEGMNLIEEIVDIFNAQGIETEIIAASIRNPMHVTQAARLGCDIATVPMNVLLQMLKHPLT
;
A
#
# COMPACT_ATOMS: atom_id res chain seq x y z
N MET A 1 -2.90 -1.76 14.64
CA MET A 1 -2.45 -1.38 13.29
C MET A 1 -1.39 -2.35 12.82
N LYS A 2 -1.54 -2.88 11.61
CA LYS A 2 -0.54 -3.73 10.96
C LYS A 2 0.58 -2.87 10.37
N LEU A 3 1.80 -3.42 10.26
CA LEU A 3 2.90 -2.75 9.57
C LEU A 3 3.25 -3.51 8.30
N PHE A 4 3.33 -2.79 7.19
CA PHE A 4 3.94 -3.24 5.94
C PHE A 4 5.28 -2.53 5.76
N ILE A 5 6.17 -3.09 4.98
CA ILE A 5 7.38 -2.39 4.54
C ILE A 5 7.21 -1.84 3.13
N ASP A 6 7.64 -0.59 2.89
CA ASP A 6 7.58 0.08 1.59
C ASP A 6 8.95 0.04 0.91
N THR A 7 9.24 -1.05 0.23
CA THR A 7 10.51 -1.28 -0.48
C THR A 7 10.40 -2.44 -1.46
N ALA A 8 11.29 -2.47 -2.45
CA ALA A 8 11.54 -3.63 -3.31
C ALA A 8 12.90 -4.30 -3.00
N ASN A 9 13.65 -3.77 -2.04
CA ASN A 9 14.93 -4.34 -1.62
C ASN A 9 14.70 -5.58 -0.77
N VAL A 10 15.12 -6.73 -1.28
CA VAL A 10 14.89 -8.04 -0.66
C VAL A 10 15.60 -8.18 0.67
N ASP A 11 16.79 -7.61 0.84
CA ASP A 11 17.55 -7.70 2.09
C ASP A 11 16.87 -6.88 3.21
N ASP A 12 16.34 -5.71 2.89
CA ASP A 12 15.53 -4.90 3.81
C ASP A 12 14.26 -5.67 4.23
N ILE A 13 13.59 -6.33 3.28
CA ILE A 13 12.40 -7.14 3.55
C ILE A 13 12.73 -8.31 4.47
N ARG A 14 13.81 -9.07 4.19
CA ARG A 14 14.26 -10.17 5.06
C ARG A 14 14.55 -9.67 6.47
N ARG A 15 15.31 -8.59 6.57
CA ARG A 15 15.65 -7.99 7.86
C ARG A 15 14.44 -7.58 8.67
N ALA A 16 13.46 -6.93 8.03
CA ALA A 16 12.22 -6.52 8.71
C ALA A 16 11.34 -7.72 9.08
N ASN A 17 11.30 -8.74 8.22
CA ASN A 17 10.57 -9.99 8.49
C ASN A 17 11.19 -10.78 9.64
N ASP A 18 12.51 -10.86 9.71
CA ASP A 18 13.24 -11.54 10.80
C ASP A 18 13.01 -10.88 12.17
N MET A 19 12.76 -9.56 12.20
CA MET A 19 12.33 -8.84 13.40
C MET A 19 10.89 -9.17 13.82
N GLY A 20 10.10 -9.84 12.96
CA GLY A 20 8.70 -10.18 13.23
C GLY A 20 7.75 -9.00 13.30
N ILE A 21 8.11 -7.85 12.70
CA ILE A 21 7.35 -6.60 12.83
C ILE A 21 6.48 -6.28 11.62
N ILE A 22 6.67 -6.95 10.48
CA ILE A 22 5.90 -6.72 9.27
C ILE A 22 5.01 -7.92 8.93
N CYS A 23 3.90 -7.65 8.25
CA CYS A 23 2.99 -8.67 7.75
C CYS A 23 2.55 -8.43 6.30
N GLY A 24 3.27 -7.58 5.56
CA GLY A 24 3.02 -7.30 4.15
C GLY A 24 4.06 -6.36 3.55
N VAL A 25 3.98 -6.17 2.24
CA VAL A 25 4.93 -5.35 1.48
C VAL A 25 4.18 -4.51 0.47
N THR A 26 4.54 -3.23 0.35
CA THR A 26 4.17 -2.43 -0.80
C THR A 26 5.39 -2.17 -1.67
N THR A 27 5.21 -2.36 -2.97
CA THR A 27 6.20 -1.98 -3.97
C THR A 27 5.63 -0.93 -4.93
N ASN A 28 6.47 -0.35 -5.75
CA ASN A 28 6.06 0.47 -6.87
C ASN A 28 7.12 0.40 -7.99
N PRO A 29 6.78 0.81 -9.23
CA PRO A 29 7.70 0.71 -10.37
C PRO A 29 9.06 1.39 -10.13
N SER A 30 9.08 2.54 -9.43
CA SER A 30 10.32 3.28 -9.13
C SER A 30 11.21 2.54 -8.14
N LEU A 31 10.64 1.87 -7.14
CA LEU A 31 11.40 1.06 -6.18
C LEU A 31 12.02 -0.15 -6.88
N ILE A 32 11.25 -0.84 -7.73
CA ILE A 32 11.73 -2.02 -8.46
C ILE A 32 12.79 -1.62 -9.49
N ALA A 33 12.62 -0.50 -10.20
CA ALA A 33 13.61 -0.02 -11.15
C ALA A 33 14.99 0.25 -10.51
N LYS A 34 15.01 0.68 -9.24
CA LYS A 34 16.27 0.89 -8.48
C LYS A 34 17.04 -0.41 -8.22
N GLU A 35 16.34 -1.54 -8.11
CA GLU A 35 16.97 -2.84 -7.89
C GLU A 35 17.65 -3.38 -9.15
N GLY A 36 17.35 -2.85 -10.36
CA GLY A 36 17.92 -3.30 -11.64
C GLY A 36 17.61 -4.76 -11.98
N ARG A 37 16.58 -5.34 -11.40
CA ARG A 37 16.18 -6.75 -11.53
C ARG A 37 14.83 -6.88 -12.24
N ASP A 38 14.54 -8.07 -12.75
CA ASP A 38 13.23 -8.37 -13.34
C ASP A 38 12.10 -8.24 -12.31
N PHE A 39 11.05 -7.52 -12.69
CA PHE A 39 9.91 -7.22 -11.82
C PHE A 39 9.23 -8.47 -11.26
N LYS A 40 8.94 -9.44 -12.13
CA LYS A 40 8.22 -10.66 -11.72
C LYS A 40 9.06 -11.53 -10.80
N GLN A 41 10.37 -11.58 -11.04
CA GLN A 41 11.30 -12.33 -10.19
C GLN A 41 11.39 -11.71 -8.79
N VAL A 42 11.51 -10.37 -8.68
CA VAL A 42 11.54 -9.68 -7.39
C VAL A 42 10.24 -9.90 -6.62
N VAL A 43 9.09 -9.70 -7.27
CA VAL A 43 7.78 -9.89 -6.62
C VAL A 43 7.61 -11.33 -6.15
N LYS A 44 8.01 -12.33 -6.95
CA LYS A 44 7.98 -13.73 -6.54
C LYS A 44 8.84 -13.99 -5.32
N GLU A 45 10.09 -13.53 -5.32
CA GLU A 45 11.01 -13.70 -4.17
C GLU A 45 10.42 -13.05 -2.90
N ILE A 46 9.80 -11.88 -3.00
CA ILE A 46 9.15 -11.21 -1.87
C ILE A 46 8.03 -12.10 -1.29
N THR A 47 7.22 -12.75 -2.14
CA THR A 47 6.14 -13.63 -1.66
C THR A 47 6.63 -14.93 -0.99
N GLU A 48 7.89 -15.31 -1.23
CA GLU A 48 8.54 -16.45 -0.54
C GLU A 48 9.08 -16.05 0.85
N ILE A 49 9.29 -14.74 1.10
CA ILE A 49 9.81 -14.21 2.37
C ILE A 49 8.68 -13.84 3.31
N VAL A 50 7.67 -13.11 2.81
CA VAL A 50 6.59 -12.57 3.64
C VAL A 50 5.28 -13.31 3.35
N ASP A 51 4.73 -13.97 4.37
CA ASP A 51 3.40 -14.60 4.27
C ASP A 51 2.30 -13.56 4.57
N GLY A 52 2.06 -12.69 3.61
CA GLY A 52 1.07 -11.62 3.68
C GLY A 52 0.92 -10.87 2.37
N PRO A 53 0.05 -9.83 2.32
CA PRO A 53 -0.20 -9.07 1.10
C PRO A 53 1.06 -8.44 0.52
N VAL A 54 1.27 -8.61 -0.79
CA VAL A 54 2.36 -7.98 -1.54
C VAL A 54 1.76 -7.17 -2.68
N SER A 55 1.83 -5.84 -2.59
CA SER A 55 1.30 -4.94 -3.61
C SER A 55 2.25 -4.83 -4.79
N ALA A 56 1.77 -5.22 -5.99
CA ALA A 56 2.46 -5.11 -7.26
C ALA A 56 1.68 -4.17 -8.19
N GLU A 57 2.31 -3.07 -8.61
CA GLU A 57 1.66 -1.97 -9.33
C GLU A 57 1.74 -2.19 -10.84
N VAL A 58 0.60 -2.00 -11.53
CA VAL A 58 0.53 -1.95 -13.00
C VAL A 58 1.00 -0.60 -13.53
N ILE A 59 1.48 -0.57 -14.78
CA ILE A 59 2.03 0.64 -15.42
C ILE A 59 1.07 1.19 -16.47
N SER A 60 0.21 0.35 -17.04
CA SER A 60 -0.76 0.74 -18.06
C SER A 60 -1.71 1.84 -17.57
N LEU A 61 -2.22 2.65 -18.50
CA LEU A 61 -3.09 3.80 -18.20
C LEU A 61 -4.57 3.55 -18.57
N GLU A 62 -4.86 2.51 -19.35
CA GLU A 62 -6.21 2.13 -19.79
C GLU A 62 -6.69 0.92 -18.99
N ALA A 63 -7.95 0.89 -18.58
CA ALA A 63 -8.50 -0.15 -17.71
C ALA A 63 -8.28 -1.56 -18.21
N ASP A 64 -8.58 -1.84 -19.48
CA ASP A 64 -8.45 -3.18 -20.05
C ASP A 64 -6.98 -3.62 -20.10
N LYS A 65 -6.07 -2.71 -20.42
CA LYS A 65 -4.62 -2.98 -20.39
C LYS A 65 -4.10 -3.19 -18.96
N MET A 66 -4.60 -2.43 -17.97
CA MET A 66 -4.30 -2.67 -16.55
C MET A 66 -4.72 -4.08 -16.15
N VAL A 67 -5.91 -4.54 -16.59
CA VAL A 67 -6.40 -5.89 -16.29
C VAL A 67 -5.54 -6.96 -16.98
N GLU A 68 -5.19 -6.77 -18.25
CA GLU A 68 -4.29 -7.69 -18.99
C GLU A 68 -2.92 -7.82 -18.31
N GLU A 69 -2.37 -6.72 -17.83
CA GLU A 69 -1.11 -6.68 -17.07
C GLU A 69 -1.24 -7.34 -15.69
N ALA A 70 -2.37 -7.12 -15.01
CA ALA A 70 -2.64 -7.60 -13.67
C ALA A 70 -2.79 -9.13 -13.58
N LEU A 71 -3.42 -9.77 -14.57
CA LEU A 71 -3.71 -11.21 -14.53
C LEU A 71 -2.45 -12.08 -14.36
N PRO A 72 -1.37 -11.91 -15.15
CA PRO A 72 -0.14 -12.68 -14.95
C PRO A 72 0.59 -12.33 -13.66
N LEU A 73 0.43 -11.11 -13.12
CA LEU A 73 1.00 -10.74 -11.83
C LEU A 73 0.26 -11.44 -10.69
N ALA A 74 -1.06 -11.38 -10.69
CA ALA A 74 -1.89 -12.05 -9.69
C ALA A 74 -1.69 -13.57 -9.66
N ALA A 75 -1.33 -14.18 -10.81
CA ALA A 75 -1.06 -15.60 -10.91
C ALA A 75 0.29 -16.05 -10.31
N ILE A 76 1.19 -15.12 -9.95
CA ILE A 76 2.48 -15.44 -9.35
C ILE A 76 2.28 -16.09 -7.96
N HIS A 77 1.42 -15.51 -7.13
CA HIS A 77 1.15 -16.02 -5.78
C HIS A 77 -0.19 -15.50 -5.24
N LYS A 78 -0.85 -16.28 -4.38
CA LYS A 78 -2.13 -15.93 -3.72
C LYS A 78 -2.10 -14.62 -2.90
N ASN A 79 -0.92 -14.21 -2.44
CA ASN A 79 -0.70 -13.01 -1.64
C ASN A 79 -0.51 -11.73 -2.48
N ILE A 80 -0.48 -11.85 -3.80
CA ILE A 80 -0.36 -10.68 -4.67
C ILE A 80 -1.63 -9.84 -4.62
N VAL A 81 -1.43 -8.55 -4.44
CA VAL A 81 -2.45 -7.50 -4.48
C VAL A 81 -2.11 -6.56 -5.63
N ILE A 82 -3.01 -6.41 -6.57
CA ILE A 82 -2.79 -5.54 -7.73
C ILE A 82 -2.97 -4.09 -7.32
N LYS A 83 -1.92 -3.30 -7.49
CA LYS A 83 -1.93 -1.88 -7.15
C LYS A 83 -2.30 -1.05 -8.38
N LEU A 84 -3.30 -0.19 -8.23
CA LEU A 84 -3.95 0.57 -9.30
C LEU A 84 -3.96 2.06 -8.96
N PRO A 85 -3.75 2.97 -9.94
CA PRO A 85 -3.82 4.41 -9.68
C PRO A 85 -5.26 4.88 -9.40
N MET A 86 -5.41 5.92 -8.57
CA MET A 86 -6.69 6.57 -8.33
C MET A 86 -7.06 7.48 -9.50
N CYS A 87 -7.69 6.90 -10.50
CA CYS A 87 -8.27 7.57 -11.67
C CYS A 87 -9.46 6.78 -12.20
N GLU A 88 -10.20 7.34 -13.14
CA GLU A 88 -11.38 6.67 -13.73
C GLU A 88 -11.05 5.28 -14.26
N GLU A 89 -9.98 5.14 -15.04
CA GLU A 89 -9.53 3.86 -15.60
C GLU A 89 -9.07 2.87 -14.51
N GLY A 90 -8.39 3.37 -13.46
CA GLY A 90 -7.99 2.55 -12.31
C GLY A 90 -9.20 2.01 -11.54
N LEU A 91 -10.26 2.79 -11.37
CA LEU A 91 -11.51 2.33 -10.74
C LEU A 91 -12.26 1.31 -11.60
N LYS A 92 -12.28 1.48 -12.94
CA LYS A 92 -12.83 0.47 -13.87
C LYS A 92 -12.05 -0.85 -13.77
N ALA A 93 -10.71 -0.80 -13.77
CA ALA A 93 -9.85 -1.95 -13.59
C ALA A 93 -10.06 -2.62 -12.22
N CYS A 94 -10.16 -1.83 -11.15
CA CYS A 94 -10.46 -2.32 -9.80
C CYS A 94 -11.74 -3.16 -9.78
N LYS A 95 -12.85 -2.62 -10.31
CA LYS A 95 -14.12 -3.35 -10.41
C LYS A 95 -13.98 -4.66 -11.19
N GLN A 96 -13.28 -4.65 -12.32
CA GLN A 96 -13.10 -5.86 -13.15
C GLN A 96 -12.27 -6.92 -12.43
N LEU A 97 -11.19 -6.54 -11.75
CA LEU A 97 -10.32 -7.45 -11.00
C LEU A 97 -11.02 -8.01 -9.76
N THR A 98 -11.75 -7.17 -9.02
CA THR A 98 -12.55 -7.59 -7.86
C THR A 98 -13.61 -8.63 -8.26
N ALA A 99 -14.28 -8.44 -9.41
CA ALA A 99 -15.24 -9.43 -9.94
C ALA A 99 -14.59 -10.78 -10.30
N LYS A 100 -13.27 -10.82 -10.49
CA LYS A 100 -12.46 -12.03 -10.71
C LYS A 100 -11.87 -12.60 -9.41
N GLY A 101 -12.19 -12.04 -8.24
CA GLY A 101 -11.65 -12.45 -6.95
C GLY A 101 -10.20 -12.01 -6.71
N ILE A 102 -9.67 -11.07 -7.50
CA ILE A 102 -8.32 -10.55 -7.37
C ILE A 102 -8.34 -9.35 -6.42
N LYS A 103 -7.51 -9.39 -5.38
CA LYS A 103 -7.35 -8.29 -4.42
C LYS A 103 -6.69 -7.10 -5.06
N THR A 104 -7.16 -5.89 -4.72
CA THR A 104 -6.66 -4.64 -5.28
C THR A 104 -6.29 -3.63 -4.19
N ASN A 105 -5.31 -2.78 -4.48
CA ASN A 105 -4.90 -1.64 -3.67
C ASN A 105 -4.95 -0.38 -4.54
N VAL A 106 -5.96 0.47 -4.32
CA VAL A 106 -6.05 1.74 -5.05
C VAL A 106 -5.14 2.76 -4.37
N THR A 107 -4.15 3.22 -5.13
CA THR A 107 -3.07 4.10 -4.65
C THR A 107 -3.16 5.51 -5.21
N LEU A 108 -2.32 6.42 -4.69
CA LEU A 108 -2.34 7.84 -5.03
C LEU A 108 -3.66 8.50 -4.64
N VAL A 109 -4.15 8.15 -3.45
CA VAL A 109 -5.34 8.75 -2.87
C VAL A 109 -4.94 9.98 -2.05
N PHE A 110 -5.57 11.13 -2.35
CA PHE A 110 -5.28 12.44 -1.75
C PHE A 110 -6.51 13.15 -1.20
N SER A 111 -7.67 12.48 -1.19
CA SER A 111 -8.90 12.97 -0.55
C SER A 111 -9.76 11.82 -0.05
N ALA A 112 -10.59 12.07 0.96
CA ALA A 112 -11.54 11.09 1.45
C ALA A 112 -12.60 10.70 0.40
N ALA A 113 -12.98 11.63 -0.48
CA ALA A 113 -13.86 11.33 -1.61
C ALA A 113 -13.24 10.29 -2.55
N GLN A 114 -11.95 10.40 -2.86
CA GLN A 114 -11.24 9.39 -3.65
C GLN A 114 -11.22 8.03 -2.95
N ALA A 115 -10.94 7.99 -1.65
CA ALA A 115 -10.95 6.76 -0.86
C ALA A 115 -12.33 6.08 -0.89
N LEU A 116 -13.40 6.87 -0.74
CA LEU A 116 -14.78 6.37 -0.81
C LEU A 116 -15.11 5.77 -2.19
N LEU A 117 -14.71 6.42 -3.28
CA LEU A 117 -14.89 5.90 -4.64
C LEU A 117 -14.13 4.59 -4.85
N ALA A 118 -12.88 4.49 -4.35
CA ALA A 118 -12.08 3.28 -4.43
C ALA A 118 -12.73 2.12 -3.66
N ALA A 119 -13.21 2.37 -2.45
CA ALA A 119 -13.93 1.37 -1.66
C ALA A 119 -15.19 0.88 -2.37
N ARG A 120 -15.98 1.78 -2.98
CA ARG A 120 -17.18 1.43 -3.74
C ARG A 120 -16.89 0.69 -5.05
N ALA A 121 -15.71 0.89 -5.64
CA ALA A 121 -15.25 0.09 -6.79
C ALA A 121 -14.83 -1.34 -6.39
N GLY A 122 -14.77 -1.65 -5.09
CA GLY A 122 -14.45 -2.98 -4.55
C GLY A 122 -12.97 -3.15 -4.17
N ALA A 123 -12.23 -2.06 -3.95
CA ALA A 123 -10.85 -2.13 -3.51
C ALA A 123 -10.74 -2.87 -2.16
N THR A 124 -9.78 -3.80 -2.06
CA THR A 124 -9.42 -4.46 -0.80
C THR A 124 -8.69 -3.49 0.12
N PHE A 125 -7.81 -2.68 -0.47
CA PHE A 125 -7.02 -1.65 0.21
C PHE A 125 -7.12 -0.32 -0.52
N VAL A 126 -7.00 0.78 0.24
CA VAL A 126 -6.73 2.13 -0.28
C VAL A 126 -5.46 2.66 0.33
N SER A 127 -4.64 3.36 -0.46
CA SER A 127 -3.38 3.94 0.00
C SER A 127 -3.41 5.48 -0.09
N PRO A 128 -3.89 6.19 0.95
CA PRO A 128 -3.76 7.63 1.08
C PRO A 128 -2.30 8.03 1.35
N PHE A 129 -1.83 9.06 0.64
CA PHE A 129 -0.44 9.51 0.66
C PHE A 129 -0.27 10.74 1.55
N LEU A 130 -0.14 10.52 2.86
CA LEU A 130 -0.06 11.62 3.83
C LEU A 130 1.22 12.47 3.70
N GLY A 131 2.40 11.86 3.52
CA GLY A 131 3.64 12.61 3.45
C GLY A 131 3.78 13.51 2.21
N ARG A 132 3.12 13.16 1.08
CA ARG A 132 3.07 14.05 -0.07
C ARG A 132 2.17 15.28 0.15
N LEU A 133 1.16 15.17 0.99
CA LEU A 133 0.35 16.32 1.41
C LEU A 133 1.19 17.26 2.30
N ASP A 134 1.98 16.71 3.21
CA ASP A 134 2.92 17.49 4.01
C ASP A 134 3.93 18.25 3.12
N ASP A 135 4.43 17.62 2.06
CA ASP A 135 5.38 18.22 1.10
C ASP A 135 4.81 19.49 0.42
N ILE A 136 3.48 19.64 0.34
CA ILE A 136 2.81 20.82 -0.23
C ILE A 136 2.17 21.73 0.83
N GLY A 137 2.53 21.55 2.09
CA GLY A 137 2.07 22.40 3.21
C GLY A 137 0.67 22.09 3.70
N MET A 138 0.15 20.90 3.45
CA MET A 138 -1.09 20.38 4.02
C MET A 138 -0.77 19.43 5.17
N GLU A 139 -1.64 19.31 6.14
CA GLU A 139 -1.50 18.35 7.23
C GLU A 139 -2.04 16.97 6.78
N GLY A 140 -1.13 16.11 6.27
CA GLY A 140 -1.51 14.85 5.65
C GLY A 140 -2.23 13.88 6.59
N MET A 141 -2.01 13.98 7.91
CA MET A 141 -2.67 13.14 8.90
C MET A 141 -4.19 13.40 8.96
N ASN A 142 -4.65 14.61 8.67
CA ASN A 142 -6.09 14.93 8.61
C ASN A 142 -6.80 14.10 7.54
N LEU A 143 -6.12 13.77 6.42
CA LEU A 143 -6.68 12.87 5.41
C LEU A 143 -6.91 11.46 5.96
N ILE A 144 -5.96 10.94 6.75
CA ILE A 144 -6.11 9.61 7.38
C ILE A 144 -7.29 9.61 8.35
N GLU A 145 -7.39 10.64 9.20
CA GLU A 145 -8.49 10.81 10.17
C GLU A 145 -9.85 10.82 9.46
N GLU A 146 -10.00 11.66 8.43
CA GLU A 146 -11.24 11.79 7.68
C GLU A 146 -11.67 10.46 7.02
N ILE A 147 -10.71 9.71 6.44
CA ILE A 147 -11.02 8.41 5.80
C ILE A 147 -11.43 7.39 6.86
N VAL A 148 -10.70 7.30 7.98
CA VAL A 148 -11.01 6.37 9.09
C VAL A 148 -12.40 6.64 9.64
N ASP A 149 -12.75 7.90 9.88
CA ASP A 149 -14.07 8.30 10.39
C ASP A 149 -15.19 7.92 9.42
N ILE A 150 -15.01 8.20 8.12
CA ILE A 150 -16.00 7.86 7.09
C ILE A 150 -16.16 6.34 6.98
N PHE A 151 -15.07 5.58 6.93
CA PHE A 151 -15.12 4.14 6.76
C PHE A 151 -15.78 3.47 7.96
N ASN A 152 -15.46 3.91 9.18
CA ASN A 152 -16.11 3.44 10.41
C ASN A 152 -17.61 3.79 10.42
N ALA A 153 -17.98 5.04 10.11
CA ALA A 153 -19.36 5.49 10.12
C ALA A 153 -20.22 4.75 9.06
N GLN A 154 -19.64 4.32 7.96
CA GLN A 154 -20.33 3.65 6.86
C GLN A 154 -20.18 2.12 6.87
N GLY A 155 -19.45 1.55 7.82
CA GLY A 155 -19.17 0.11 7.88
C GLY A 155 -18.44 -0.40 6.63
N ILE A 156 -17.47 0.38 6.12
CA ILE A 156 -16.67 0.01 4.95
C ILE A 156 -15.53 -0.90 5.39
N GLU A 157 -15.43 -2.10 4.79
CA GLU A 157 -14.42 -3.11 5.12
C GLU A 157 -13.09 -2.94 4.38
N THR A 158 -13.00 -2.01 3.42
CA THR A 158 -11.75 -1.68 2.73
C THR A 158 -10.71 -1.18 3.73
N GLU A 159 -9.56 -1.85 3.82
CA GLU A 159 -8.50 -1.48 4.76
C GLU A 159 -7.69 -0.26 4.25
N ILE A 160 -7.36 0.63 5.18
CA ILE A 160 -6.61 1.87 4.91
C ILE A 160 -5.12 1.61 5.12
N ILE A 161 -4.29 1.82 4.10
CA ILE A 161 -2.83 1.79 4.18
C ILE A 161 -2.30 3.22 4.20
N ALA A 162 -1.96 3.74 5.37
CA ALA A 162 -1.25 5.01 5.48
C ALA A 162 0.09 4.91 4.73
N ALA A 163 0.22 5.66 3.63
CA ALA A 163 1.35 5.61 2.71
C ALA A 163 2.12 6.93 2.65
N SER A 164 3.31 6.88 2.02
CA SER A 164 4.22 8.05 1.97
C SER A 164 4.67 8.49 3.37
N ILE A 165 4.90 7.53 4.25
CA ILE A 165 5.40 7.74 5.62
C ILE A 165 6.81 8.34 5.56
N ARG A 166 7.06 9.40 6.35
CA ARG A 166 8.33 10.13 6.38
C ARG A 166 9.11 9.98 7.68
N ASN A 167 8.41 9.69 8.79
CA ASN A 167 9.01 9.67 10.12
C ASN A 167 8.20 8.79 11.09
N PRO A 168 8.75 8.43 12.28
CA PRO A 168 8.05 7.62 13.28
C PRO A 168 6.75 8.24 13.80
N MET A 169 6.63 9.57 13.82
CA MET A 169 5.41 10.22 14.31
C MET A 169 4.22 9.93 13.40
N HIS A 170 4.41 9.89 12.08
CA HIS A 170 3.35 9.49 11.16
C HIS A 170 2.78 8.10 11.51
N VAL A 171 3.66 7.15 11.85
CA VAL A 171 3.24 5.78 12.21
C VAL A 171 2.41 5.78 13.50
N THR A 172 2.89 6.46 14.53
CA THR A 172 2.20 6.52 15.83
C THR A 172 0.90 7.31 15.77
N GLN A 173 0.84 8.39 14.99
CA GLN A 173 -0.37 9.17 14.78
C GLN A 173 -1.42 8.37 13.99
N ALA A 174 -1.04 7.71 12.88
CA ALA A 174 -1.94 6.83 12.13
C ALA A 174 -2.49 5.71 13.02
N ALA A 175 -1.65 5.11 13.88
CA ALA A 175 -2.08 4.09 14.83
C ALA A 175 -3.11 4.63 15.84
N ARG A 176 -2.91 5.84 16.35
CA ARG A 176 -3.86 6.50 17.31
C ARG A 176 -5.20 6.80 16.68
N LEU A 177 -5.23 7.11 15.40
CA LEU A 177 -6.46 7.37 14.65
C LEU A 177 -7.22 6.09 14.26
N GLY A 178 -6.64 4.91 14.48
CA GLY A 178 -7.28 3.64 14.14
C GLY A 178 -7.09 3.22 12.69
N CYS A 179 -6.09 3.76 11.98
CA CYS A 179 -5.72 3.30 10.65
C CYS A 179 -5.34 1.81 10.68
N ASP A 180 -5.76 1.04 9.68
CA ASP A 180 -5.57 -0.41 9.66
C ASP A 180 -4.11 -0.81 9.48
N ILE A 181 -3.41 -0.13 8.57
CA ILE A 181 -2.06 -0.46 8.12
C ILE A 181 -1.25 0.83 7.93
N ALA A 182 0.04 0.79 8.25
CA ALA A 182 1.01 1.76 7.77
C ALA A 182 2.08 1.05 6.94
N THR A 183 2.37 1.55 5.74
CA THR A 183 3.50 1.05 4.95
C THR A 183 4.70 1.97 5.14
N VAL A 184 5.77 1.42 5.71
CA VAL A 184 6.85 2.17 6.34
C VAL A 184 8.18 1.85 5.64
N PRO A 185 8.94 2.85 5.17
CA PRO A 185 10.28 2.63 4.64
C PRO A 185 11.24 2.09 5.71
N MET A 186 12.23 1.26 5.32
CA MET A 186 13.17 0.61 6.26
C MET A 186 13.89 1.61 7.17
N ASN A 187 14.32 2.76 6.63
CA ASN A 187 14.97 3.79 7.42
C ASN A 187 14.09 4.34 8.55
N VAL A 188 12.78 4.44 8.33
CA VAL A 188 11.82 4.88 9.36
C VAL A 188 11.57 3.76 10.37
N LEU A 189 11.45 2.50 9.95
CA LEU A 189 11.38 1.36 10.87
C LEU A 189 12.57 1.33 11.82
N LEU A 190 13.78 1.56 11.30
CA LEU A 190 15.00 1.63 12.13
C LEU A 190 15.04 2.86 13.05
N GLN A 191 14.43 3.99 12.65
CA GLN A 191 14.28 5.15 13.53
C GLN A 191 13.34 4.86 14.70
N MET A 192 12.26 4.09 14.48
CA MET A 192 11.32 3.70 15.53
C MET A 192 11.95 2.87 16.65
N LEU A 193 13.07 2.18 16.36
CA LEU A 193 13.82 1.41 17.35
C LEU A 193 14.68 2.28 18.27
N LYS A 194 14.97 3.52 17.87
CA LYS A 194 15.93 4.37 18.59
C LYS A 194 15.26 5.19 19.68
N HIS A 195 15.78 5.09 20.89
CA HIS A 195 15.39 5.94 22.00
C HIS A 195 16.62 6.27 22.85
N PRO A 196 16.79 7.52 23.34
CA PRO A 196 17.96 7.90 24.15
C PRO A 196 18.13 7.09 25.45
N LEU A 197 17.05 6.48 25.95
CA LEU A 197 17.05 5.70 27.18
C LEU A 197 17.16 4.17 26.95
N THR A 198 17.21 3.72 25.69
CA THR A 198 17.42 2.32 25.35
C THR A 198 18.87 2.07 24.99
#